data_cdeb4151c49d573e96eaaafdf6ad14ca
#
_entry.id   cdeb4151c49d573e96eaaafdf6ad14ca
#
_cell.length_a   1.000
_cell.length_b   1.000
_cell.length_c   1.000
_cell.angle_alpha   90.00
_cell.angle_beta   90.00
_cell.angle_gamma   90.00
#
_symmetry.space_group_name_H-M   'P 1'
#
loop_
_entity.id
_entity.type
_entity.pdbx_description
1 polymer ?
#
loop_
_entity_poly.entity_id
_entity_poly.type
_entity_poly.pdbx_seq_one_letter_code
_entity_poly.pdbx_strand_id
1 'polypeptide(L)'
;MPARRLSVVLLMLLVAVGAGVGDAGAAARSGVSRTAATPDHARYDVVLRSDADGGHWSGRQRVSFRNSSDRPLREVYLRLWGNGEDGCGTPDTPARVTVSRVGGGAPGSLTVACTALRIALPKPLARGERTSVAFDVSITVPDRNARFGREGAYRFLGNALPVLAVHDAKGWHLDPYVAVGESFYALTSDFRVRLDHPSALKVPATGRTRTLPGRPGRTVTLSLADRVRDFAWAAGPFRTATQTTPGGVRVKSYWAADTPAEGVRLNRADAVAAIDRFGREFGRYPYGEIDLVMTRQFGGGMEYPGLVLLGTTEEGGAVVHEVAHQWWYGIVGNDEYTSPWLDESFAQYANARFYGWDTRDCWSDVYWPDDSTALLTSSMAYWSQHRGEYHLVYTAGPCALADLERTLGADTMARLLKRYAQGHWYGVSTTADFKKAAQSMTGQDLGAFWETHHIR
;
A
#
# COMPACT_ATOMS: atom_id res chain seq x y z
N MET A 1 -8.46 26.21 -75.51
CA MET A 1 -7.00 26.04 -75.76
C MET A 1 -6.47 25.18 -74.64
N PRO A 2 -5.75 24.12 -74.91
CA PRO A 2 -5.75 22.91 -74.09
C PRO A 2 -4.71 22.91 -72.98
N ALA A 3 -5.11 22.28 -71.88
CA ALA A 3 -4.27 21.98 -70.72
C ALA A 3 -3.31 20.82 -70.99
N ARG A 4 -2.03 21.02 -70.78
CA ARG A 4 -1.02 19.93 -70.80
C ARG A 4 -0.93 19.26 -69.41
N ARG A 5 -1.20 17.98 -69.39
CA ARG A 5 -0.92 17.10 -68.26
C ARG A 5 0.58 16.75 -68.24
N LEU A 6 1.22 16.97 -67.11
CA LEU A 6 2.56 16.43 -66.86
C LEU A 6 2.40 15.22 -65.92
N SER A 7 2.73 14.04 -66.46
CA SER A 7 2.85 12.79 -65.68
C SER A 7 4.20 12.75 -65.05
N VAL A 8 4.26 12.68 -63.70
CA VAL A 8 5.51 12.43 -62.96
C VAL A 8 5.51 10.92 -62.64
N VAL A 9 6.49 10.24 -63.22
CA VAL A 9 6.82 8.84 -62.93
C VAL A 9 7.64 8.82 -61.64
N LEU A 10 7.07 8.21 -60.60
CA LEU A 10 7.76 8.02 -59.33
C LEU A 10 8.54 6.71 -59.36
N LEU A 11 9.85 6.82 -59.44
CA LEU A 11 10.82 5.69 -59.39
C LEU A 11 10.99 5.29 -57.91
N MET A 12 10.46 4.12 -57.48
CA MET A 12 10.76 3.61 -56.16
C MET A 12 12.16 2.96 -56.16
N LEU A 13 13.07 3.57 -55.45
CA LEU A 13 14.32 2.95 -55.04
C LEU A 13 14.04 2.20 -53.69
N LEU A 14 14.05 0.86 -53.74
CA LEU A 14 14.13 0.01 -52.56
C LEU A 14 15.54 0.03 -52.03
N VAL A 15 15.80 0.80 -50.98
CA VAL A 15 16.99 0.65 -50.16
C VAL A 15 16.66 -0.30 -49.02
N ALA A 16 17.16 -1.50 -49.07
CA ALA A 16 17.12 -2.48 -47.99
C ALA A 16 18.11 -1.99 -46.91
N VAL A 17 17.63 -1.29 -45.88
CA VAL A 17 18.39 -1.05 -44.66
C VAL A 17 18.13 -2.22 -43.74
N GLY A 18 19.11 -3.10 -43.61
CA GLY A 18 19.16 -4.12 -42.57
C GLY A 18 19.27 -3.45 -41.21
N ALA A 19 18.14 -3.32 -40.51
CA ALA A 19 18.12 -2.93 -39.13
C ALA A 19 18.53 -4.16 -38.29
N GLY A 20 19.81 -4.21 -37.92
CA GLY A 20 20.24 -5.04 -36.82
C GLY A 20 19.49 -4.60 -35.56
N VAL A 21 18.59 -5.45 -35.08
CA VAL A 21 17.99 -5.31 -33.76
C VAL A 21 19.11 -5.57 -32.76
N GLY A 22 19.80 -4.50 -32.38
CA GLY A 22 20.67 -4.51 -31.22
C GLY A 22 19.81 -4.79 -30.00
N ASP A 23 20.02 -5.94 -29.38
CA ASP A 23 19.55 -6.28 -28.05
C ASP A 23 19.95 -5.14 -27.09
N ALA A 24 18.99 -4.27 -26.76
CA ALA A 24 19.17 -3.23 -25.78
C ALA A 24 19.36 -3.92 -24.44
N GLY A 25 20.59 -3.85 -23.95
CA GLY A 25 21.14 -4.51 -22.81
C GLY A 25 20.17 -4.67 -21.65
N ALA A 26 20.03 -5.90 -21.21
CA ALA A 26 19.58 -6.22 -19.89
C ALA A 26 20.52 -5.48 -18.91
N ALA A 27 20.05 -4.34 -18.39
CA ALA A 27 20.73 -3.64 -17.31
C ALA A 27 20.97 -4.69 -16.22
N ALA A 28 22.24 -4.90 -15.89
CA ALA A 28 22.67 -5.80 -14.83
C ALA A 28 21.86 -5.45 -13.58
N ARG A 29 20.93 -6.30 -13.21
CA ARG A 29 20.19 -6.22 -11.95
C ARG A 29 21.27 -6.39 -10.89
N SER A 30 21.65 -5.30 -10.24
CA SER A 30 22.46 -5.31 -9.04
C SER A 30 21.81 -6.33 -8.10
N GLY A 31 22.56 -7.36 -7.72
CA GLY A 31 22.07 -8.47 -6.91
C GLY A 31 21.79 -8.02 -5.49
N VAL A 32 20.68 -7.33 -5.29
CA VAL A 32 20.01 -7.26 -3.98
C VAL A 32 19.42 -8.64 -3.79
N SER A 33 19.90 -9.38 -2.79
CA SER A 33 19.36 -10.67 -2.40
C SER A 33 17.88 -10.47 -2.04
N ARG A 34 16.99 -10.71 -3.00
CA ARG A 34 15.57 -10.79 -2.69
C ARG A 34 15.39 -11.99 -1.78
N THR A 35 15.05 -11.75 -0.53
CA THR A 35 14.57 -12.82 0.33
C THR A 35 13.51 -13.60 -0.43
N ALA A 36 13.66 -14.92 -0.50
CA ALA A 36 12.74 -15.81 -1.22
C ALA A 36 11.43 -15.93 -0.41
N ALA A 37 10.67 -14.83 -0.37
CA ALA A 37 9.39 -14.79 0.30
C ALA A 37 8.28 -15.32 -0.61
N THR A 38 7.29 -15.97 -0.03
CA THR A 38 6.10 -16.51 -0.71
C THR A 38 4.84 -15.98 -0.01
N PRO A 39 3.72 -15.75 -0.69
CA PRO A 39 3.44 -16.12 -2.07
C PRO A 39 4.02 -15.13 -3.09
N ASP A 40 4.72 -15.62 -4.08
CA ASP A 40 5.15 -14.78 -5.19
C ASP A 40 4.04 -14.70 -6.25
N HIS A 41 3.77 -13.49 -6.77
CA HIS A 41 2.75 -13.22 -7.78
C HIS A 41 1.36 -13.78 -7.42
N ALA A 42 0.87 -13.49 -6.21
CA ALA A 42 -0.49 -13.83 -5.85
C ALA A 42 -1.49 -13.01 -6.69
N ARG A 43 -2.58 -13.66 -7.07
CA ARG A 43 -3.68 -13.03 -7.76
C ARG A 43 -4.99 -13.31 -7.03
N TYR A 44 -5.71 -12.26 -6.75
CA TYR A 44 -7.01 -12.27 -6.09
C TYR A 44 -8.11 -11.94 -7.10
N ASP A 45 -9.05 -12.89 -7.31
CA ASP A 45 -10.30 -12.67 -8.03
C ASP A 45 -11.42 -12.63 -7.00
N VAL A 46 -12.06 -11.46 -6.86
CA VAL A 46 -13.03 -11.17 -5.80
C VAL A 46 -14.34 -10.69 -6.41
N VAL A 47 -15.46 -11.25 -5.95
CA VAL A 47 -16.81 -10.82 -6.31
C VAL A 47 -17.62 -10.68 -5.04
N LEU A 48 -17.96 -9.45 -4.69
CA LEU A 48 -18.75 -9.14 -3.50
C LEU A 48 -20.02 -8.39 -3.88
N ARG A 49 -21.03 -8.55 -3.04
CA ARG A 49 -22.27 -7.80 -3.07
C ARG A 49 -22.54 -7.18 -1.72
N SER A 50 -22.88 -5.89 -1.72
CA SER A 50 -23.28 -5.21 -0.49
C SER A 50 -24.79 -5.33 -0.23
N ASP A 51 -25.16 -5.11 1.03
CA ASP A 51 -26.50 -4.73 1.45
C ASP A 51 -26.89 -3.31 0.97
N ALA A 52 -27.98 -2.77 1.52
CA ALA A 52 -28.58 -1.52 1.06
C ALA A 52 -27.72 -0.28 1.39
N ASP A 53 -26.91 -0.32 2.45
CA ASP A 53 -26.15 0.83 2.94
C ASP A 53 -24.62 0.63 2.88
N GLY A 54 -24.17 -0.51 2.34
CA GLY A 54 -22.75 -0.84 2.25
C GLY A 54 -22.13 -1.29 3.57
N GLY A 55 -22.93 -1.62 4.59
CA GLY A 55 -22.48 -2.08 5.89
C GLY A 55 -22.12 -3.55 5.96
N HIS A 56 -22.66 -4.34 5.03
CA HIS A 56 -22.36 -5.76 4.91
C HIS A 56 -22.02 -6.13 3.47
N TRP A 57 -20.92 -6.86 3.28
CA TRP A 57 -20.47 -7.35 1.99
C TRP A 57 -20.27 -8.87 2.03
N SER A 58 -20.78 -9.56 1.04
CA SER A 58 -20.60 -11.02 0.97
C SER A 58 -20.41 -11.48 -0.45
N GLY A 59 -19.73 -12.60 -0.61
CA GLY A 59 -19.50 -13.20 -1.91
C GLY A 59 -18.36 -14.18 -1.92
N ARG A 60 -17.64 -14.24 -3.02
CA ARG A 60 -16.62 -15.25 -3.27
C ARG A 60 -15.28 -14.60 -3.56
N GLN A 61 -14.23 -15.16 -3.00
CA GLN A 61 -12.85 -14.84 -3.28
C GLN A 61 -12.08 -16.10 -3.70
N ARG A 62 -11.21 -15.91 -4.68
CA ARG A 62 -10.21 -16.90 -5.10
C ARG A 62 -8.85 -16.26 -5.06
N VAL A 63 -7.87 -16.92 -4.48
CA VAL A 63 -6.47 -16.54 -4.55
C VAL A 63 -5.68 -17.63 -5.25
N SER A 64 -4.90 -17.26 -6.25
CA SER A 64 -3.97 -18.12 -6.98
C SER A 64 -2.56 -17.62 -6.72
N PHE A 65 -1.63 -18.51 -6.42
CA PHE A 65 -0.26 -18.15 -6.06
C PHE A 65 0.74 -19.23 -6.45
N ARG A 66 2.01 -18.89 -6.40
CA ARG A 66 3.13 -19.78 -6.64
C ARG A 66 3.96 -19.90 -5.35
N ASN A 67 4.43 -21.10 -5.04
CA ASN A 67 5.42 -21.28 -4.00
C ASN A 67 6.80 -20.82 -4.51
N SER A 68 7.31 -19.74 -3.96
CA SER A 68 8.67 -19.22 -4.24
C SER A 68 9.67 -19.57 -3.15
N SER A 69 9.22 -20.18 -2.04
CA SER A 69 10.11 -20.62 -0.97
C SER A 69 10.95 -21.84 -1.37
N ASP A 70 12.01 -22.10 -0.60
CA ASP A 70 12.91 -23.22 -0.84
C ASP A 70 12.34 -24.57 -0.36
N ARG A 71 11.20 -24.55 0.32
CA ARG A 71 10.58 -25.75 0.90
C ARG A 71 9.19 -25.99 0.31
N PRO A 72 8.74 -27.27 0.18
CA PRO A 72 7.37 -27.57 -0.15
C PRO A 72 6.42 -27.05 0.93
N LEU A 73 5.37 -26.33 0.54
CA LEU A 73 4.34 -25.84 1.45
C LEU A 73 3.26 -26.93 1.62
N ARG A 74 2.96 -27.30 2.86
CA ARG A 74 1.87 -28.22 3.21
C ARG A 74 0.59 -27.49 3.57
N GLU A 75 0.69 -26.18 3.81
CA GLU A 75 -0.39 -25.31 4.26
C GLU A 75 -0.13 -23.88 3.82
N VAL A 76 -1.16 -23.07 3.87
CA VAL A 76 -1.10 -21.60 3.77
C VAL A 76 -1.97 -21.00 4.85
N TYR A 77 -1.75 -19.74 5.12
CA TYR A 77 -2.57 -18.97 6.05
C TYR A 77 -3.22 -17.79 5.33
N LEU A 78 -4.50 -17.56 5.63
CA LEU A 78 -5.17 -16.32 5.31
C LEU A 78 -5.11 -15.39 6.53
N ARG A 79 -4.70 -14.15 6.31
CA ARG A 79 -4.82 -13.09 7.31
C ARG A 79 -6.21 -12.46 7.16
N LEU A 80 -6.92 -12.39 8.26
CA LEU A 80 -8.25 -11.79 8.39
C LEU A 80 -8.12 -10.54 9.26
N TRP A 81 -7.39 -9.54 8.77
CA TRP A 81 -7.04 -8.35 9.52
C TRP A 81 -8.24 -7.55 10.03
N GLY A 82 -9.38 -7.61 9.32
CA GLY A 82 -10.63 -6.99 9.77
C GLY A 82 -11.19 -7.53 11.10
N ASN A 83 -10.64 -8.64 11.61
CA ASN A 83 -10.95 -9.15 12.95
C ASN A 83 -10.02 -8.60 14.04
N GLY A 84 -8.99 -7.83 13.69
CA GLY A 84 -7.90 -7.47 14.59
C GLY A 84 -8.35 -6.81 15.90
N GLU A 85 -9.29 -5.87 15.83
CA GLU A 85 -9.78 -5.16 17.02
C GLU A 85 -10.85 -5.93 17.81
N ASP A 86 -11.72 -6.68 17.10
CA ASP A 86 -12.85 -7.40 17.71
C ASP A 86 -12.52 -8.87 18.01
N GLY A 87 -11.40 -9.36 17.49
CA GLY A 87 -10.99 -10.76 17.65
C GLY A 87 -11.99 -11.74 17.05
N CYS A 88 -12.27 -12.82 17.77
CA CYS A 88 -13.21 -13.86 17.36
C CYS A 88 -14.68 -13.43 17.47
N GLY A 89 -14.94 -12.28 18.05
CA GLY A 89 -16.29 -11.87 18.40
C GLY A 89 -16.88 -12.68 19.57
N THR A 90 -18.16 -12.53 19.76
CA THR A 90 -18.99 -13.26 20.72
C THR A 90 -20.19 -13.88 20.02
N PRO A 91 -21.00 -14.74 20.65
CA PRO A 91 -22.24 -15.23 20.06
C PRO A 91 -23.17 -14.10 19.57
N ASP A 92 -23.22 -12.99 20.33
CA ASP A 92 -24.07 -11.84 20.01
C ASP A 92 -23.40 -10.86 19.02
N THR A 93 -22.08 -10.90 18.89
CA THR A 93 -21.30 -10.03 18.00
C THR A 93 -20.27 -10.89 17.27
N PRO A 94 -20.62 -11.54 16.16
CA PRO A 94 -19.70 -12.41 15.41
C PRO A 94 -18.48 -11.67 14.89
N ALA A 95 -17.42 -12.42 14.60
CA ALA A 95 -16.22 -11.90 13.94
C ALA A 95 -16.59 -11.11 12.68
N ARG A 96 -15.91 -10.00 12.44
CA ARG A 96 -16.23 -9.05 11.35
C ARG A 96 -15.98 -9.63 9.96
N VAL A 97 -14.96 -10.48 9.85
CA VAL A 97 -14.63 -11.17 8.61
C VAL A 97 -14.68 -12.66 8.84
N THR A 98 -15.53 -13.34 8.09
CA THR A 98 -15.68 -14.80 8.17
C THR A 98 -15.42 -15.45 6.82
N VAL A 99 -14.82 -16.63 6.85
CA VAL A 99 -14.50 -17.47 5.69
C VAL A 99 -15.23 -18.80 5.81
N SER A 100 -15.87 -19.21 4.73
CA SER A 100 -16.62 -20.48 4.66
C SER A 100 -16.48 -21.13 3.28
N ARG A 101 -16.96 -22.37 3.15
CA ARG A 101 -16.97 -23.14 1.88
C ARG A 101 -15.63 -23.14 1.17
N VAL A 102 -14.56 -23.43 1.92
CA VAL A 102 -13.19 -23.45 1.39
C VAL A 102 -13.00 -24.61 0.41
N GLY A 103 -12.47 -24.28 -0.77
CA GLY A 103 -12.05 -25.24 -1.78
C GLY A 103 -10.56 -25.05 -2.13
N GLY A 104 -9.91 -26.12 -2.53
CA GLY A 104 -8.45 -26.12 -2.80
C GLY A 104 -7.59 -26.43 -1.59
N GLY A 105 -8.23 -26.70 -0.43
CA GLY A 105 -7.61 -27.10 0.82
C GLY A 105 -8.64 -27.33 1.93
N ALA A 106 -8.18 -27.83 3.07
CA ALA A 106 -9.01 -28.06 4.27
C ALA A 106 -8.77 -26.93 5.28
N PRO A 107 -9.82 -26.17 5.69
CA PRO A 107 -9.67 -25.13 6.70
C PRO A 107 -9.41 -25.76 8.07
N GLY A 108 -8.50 -25.18 8.84
CA GLY A 108 -8.27 -25.43 10.25
C GLY A 108 -9.02 -24.44 11.14
N SER A 109 -8.60 -24.36 12.40
CA SER A 109 -9.09 -23.36 13.33
C SER A 109 -8.54 -21.97 13.03
N LEU A 110 -9.27 -20.94 13.44
CA LEU A 110 -8.78 -19.58 13.53
C LEU A 110 -7.80 -19.47 14.71
N THR A 111 -6.71 -18.75 14.49
CA THR A 111 -5.67 -18.51 15.50
C THR A 111 -5.30 -17.01 15.51
N VAL A 112 -4.39 -16.63 16.42
CA VAL A 112 -3.93 -15.23 16.57
C VAL A 112 -5.11 -14.28 16.70
N ALA A 113 -5.93 -14.45 17.73
CA ALA A 113 -7.16 -13.69 17.95
C ALA A 113 -8.06 -13.62 16.70
N CYS A 114 -8.24 -14.76 16.01
CA CYS A 114 -9.04 -14.90 14.79
C CYS A 114 -8.57 -14.07 13.58
N THR A 115 -7.32 -13.59 13.58
CA THR A 115 -6.73 -12.92 12.43
C THR A 115 -5.95 -13.86 11.50
N ALA A 116 -5.81 -15.14 11.83
CA ALA A 116 -5.15 -16.12 10.98
C ALA A 116 -5.98 -17.39 10.82
N LEU A 117 -6.26 -17.77 9.57
CA LEU A 117 -6.95 -19.02 9.22
C LEU A 117 -5.96 -19.94 8.48
N ARG A 118 -5.64 -21.08 9.09
CA ARG A 118 -4.84 -22.13 8.45
C ARG A 118 -5.66 -22.83 7.37
N ILE A 119 -5.04 -23.14 6.22
CA ILE A 119 -5.61 -23.99 5.17
C ILE A 119 -4.58 -25.05 4.81
N ALA A 120 -4.86 -26.31 5.15
CA ALA A 120 -4.03 -27.44 4.76
C ALA A 120 -4.20 -27.73 3.26
N LEU A 121 -3.11 -27.81 2.52
CA LEU A 121 -3.13 -28.14 1.09
C LEU A 121 -3.34 -29.64 0.88
N PRO A 122 -4.05 -30.08 -0.17
CA PRO A 122 -4.30 -31.49 -0.44
C PRO A 122 -3.02 -32.32 -0.66
N LYS A 123 -1.97 -31.67 -1.18
CA LYS A 123 -0.63 -32.21 -1.35
C LYS A 123 0.39 -31.13 -1.11
N PRO A 124 1.64 -31.47 -0.73
CA PRO A 124 2.71 -30.50 -0.62
C PRO A 124 2.91 -29.76 -1.95
N LEU A 125 2.93 -28.45 -1.94
CA LEU A 125 3.17 -27.58 -3.07
C LEU A 125 4.69 -27.37 -3.21
N ALA A 126 5.32 -27.99 -4.19
CA ALA A 126 6.76 -27.85 -4.40
C ALA A 126 7.15 -26.44 -4.85
N ARG A 127 8.44 -26.07 -4.72
CA ARG A 127 8.96 -24.81 -5.23
C ARG A 127 8.62 -24.63 -6.71
N GLY A 128 8.11 -23.46 -7.06
CA GLY A 128 7.71 -23.11 -8.44
C GLY A 128 6.33 -23.59 -8.84
N GLU A 129 5.73 -24.54 -8.12
CA GLU A 129 4.36 -24.98 -8.39
C GLU A 129 3.33 -23.91 -8.05
N ARG A 130 2.19 -23.97 -8.73
CA ARG A 130 1.05 -23.08 -8.53
C ARG A 130 -0.14 -23.83 -7.96
N THR A 131 -0.89 -23.14 -7.13
CA THR A 131 -2.18 -23.63 -6.62
C THR A 131 -3.17 -22.48 -6.48
N SER A 132 -4.40 -22.79 -6.10
CA SER A 132 -5.40 -21.79 -5.74
C SER A 132 -6.28 -22.28 -4.63
N VAL A 133 -6.69 -21.35 -3.78
CA VAL A 133 -7.70 -21.54 -2.75
C VAL A 133 -8.88 -20.63 -3.08
N ALA A 134 -10.10 -21.11 -2.92
CA ALA A 134 -11.31 -20.35 -3.13
C ALA A 134 -12.25 -20.53 -1.94
N PHE A 135 -12.95 -19.47 -1.56
CA PHE A 135 -13.84 -19.49 -0.40
C PHE A 135 -14.91 -18.42 -0.52
N ASP A 136 -15.95 -18.57 0.25
CA ASP A 136 -16.91 -17.51 0.45
C ASP A 136 -16.45 -16.63 1.62
N VAL A 137 -16.65 -15.34 1.48
CA VAL A 137 -16.32 -14.34 2.49
C VAL A 137 -17.54 -13.51 2.84
N SER A 138 -17.67 -13.19 4.12
CA SER A 138 -18.67 -12.28 4.65
C SER A 138 -17.95 -11.24 5.53
N ILE A 139 -18.25 -9.97 5.29
CA ILE A 139 -17.58 -8.80 5.88
C ILE A 139 -18.67 -7.90 6.47
N THR A 140 -18.63 -7.64 7.76
CA THR A 140 -19.53 -6.71 8.45
C THR A 140 -18.75 -5.54 8.97
N VAL A 141 -19.04 -4.35 8.46
CA VAL A 141 -18.38 -3.09 8.85
C VAL A 141 -18.74 -2.75 10.28
N PRO A 142 -17.75 -2.60 11.18
CA PRO A 142 -18.03 -2.25 12.57
C PRO A 142 -18.50 -0.81 12.72
N ASP A 143 -19.21 -0.54 13.82
CA ASP A 143 -19.65 0.80 14.19
C ASP A 143 -18.55 1.53 14.97
N ARG A 144 -17.53 1.97 14.23
CA ARG A 144 -16.44 2.77 14.76
C ARG A 144 -15.86 3.65 13.65
N ASN A 145 -15.31 4.80 14.02
CA ASN A 145 -14.57 5.65 13.10
C ASN A 145 -13.11 5.17 13.03
N ALA A 146 -12.81 4.31 12.05
CA ALA A 146 -11.50 3.70 11.84
C ALA A 146 -11.34 3.29 10.37
N ARG A 147 -10.13 2.87 9.98
CA ARG A 147 -9.81 2.34 8.64
C ARG A 147 -10.71 1.18 8.19
N PHE A 148 -11.17 0.38 9.13
CA PHE A 148 -12.25 -0.58 8.96
C PHE A 148 -13.38 -0.17 9.91
N GLY A 149 -14.36 0.56 9.34
CA GLY A 149 -15.38 1.19 10.16
C GLY A 149 -16.33 2.09 9.37
N ARG A 150 -16.96 3.02 10.08
CA ARG A 150 -17.92 3.94 9.47
C ARG A 150 -17.91 5.33 10.10
N GLU A 151 -18.33 6.30 9.31
CA GLU A 151 -18.69 7.65 9.73
C GLU A 151 -20.05 8.01 9.12
N GLY A 152 -21.10 8.03 9.93
CA GLY A 152 -22.47 8.26 9.43
C GLY A 152 -22.87 7.31 8.31
N ALA A 153 -23.11 7.85 7.10
CA ALA A 153 -23.47 7.08 5.91
C ALA A 153 -22.24 6.55 5.11
N TYR A 154 -21.03 6.80 5.57
CA TYR A 154 -19.79 6.43 4.87
C TYR A 154 -19.17 5.20 5.52
N ARG A 155 -18.70 4.26 4.72
CA ARG A 155 -18.11 2.98 5.11
C ARG A 155 -16.69 2.92 4.60
N PHE A 156 -15.76 2.48 5.45
CA PHE A 156 -14.35 2.29 5.14
C PHE A 156 -14.01 0.81 5.29
N LEU A 157 -13.41 0.22 4.30
CA LEU A 157 -13.11 -1.21 4.26
C LEU A 157 -11.63 -1.41 3.94
N GLY A 158 -10.78 -0.87 4.80
CA GLY A 158 -9.36 -1.11 4.83
C GLY A 158 -9.05 -2.44 5.51
N ASN A 159 -8.10 -3.22 4.96
CA ASN A 159 -7.69 -4.53 5.48
C ASN A 159 -8.86 -5.52 5.69
N ALA A 160 -9.97 -5.33 4.94
CA ALA A 160 -11.18 -6.12 5.11
C ALA A 160 -11.17 -7.44 4.32
N LEU A 161 -10.37 -7.54 3.24
CA LEU A 161 -10.25 -8.78 2.48
C LEU A 161 -9.30 -9.77 3.16
N PRO A 162 -9.62 -11.07 3.20
CA PRO A 162 -8.66 -12.10 3.53
C PRO A 162 -7.50 -12.12 2.53
N VAL A 163 -6.25 -12.02 3.02
CA VAL A 163 -5.05 -12.05 2.20
C VAL A 163 -4.10 -13.16 2.65
N LEU A 164 -3.24 -13.68 1.76
CA LEU A 164 -2.25 -14.68 2.13
C LEU A 164 -1.21 -14.08 3.08
N ALA A 165 -0.91 -14.81 4.14
CA ALA A 165 0.23 -14.51 4.99
C ALA A 165 1.54 -14.67 4.20
N VAL A 166 2.56 -13.93 4.58
CA VAL A 166 3.92 -14.08 4.03
C VAL A 166 4.62 -15.25 4.72
N HIS A 167 5.36 -16.02 3.95
CA HIS A 167 6.30 -17.04 4.42
C HIS A 167 7.69 -16.76 3.87
N ASP A 168 8.67 -16.75 4.72
CA ASP A 168 10.07 -16.57 4.34
C ASP A 168 11.00 -17.53 5.10
N ALA A 169 12.27 -17.21 5.24
CA ALA A 169 13.24 -18.03 5.98
C ALA A 169 12.89 -18.20 7.46
N LYS A 170 12.14 -17.27 8.05
CA LYS A 170 11.67 -17.33 9.45
C LYS A 170 10.39 -18.17 9.62
N GLY A 171 9.72 -18.55 8.52
CA GLY A 171 8.44 -19.25 8.51
C GLY A 171 7.28 -18.34 8.15
N TRP A 172 6.08 -18.68 8.60
CA TRP A 172 4.87 -17.89 8.40
C TRP A 172 4.84 -16.67 9.34
N HIS A 173 4.65 -15.49 8.76
CA HIS A 173 4.43 -14.25 9.51
C HIS A 173 2.98 -14.16 9.96
N LEU A 174 2.76 -14.51 11.21
CA LEU A 174 1.44 -14.54 11.85
C LEU A 174 1.39 -13.61 13.07
N ASP A 175 2.11 -12.51 13.02
CA ASP A 175 2.18 -11.54 14.10
C ASP A 175 0.78 -11.02 14.46
N PRO A 176 0.54 -10.68 15.74
CA PRO A 176 -0.77 -10.20 16.17
C PRO A 176 -1.08 -8.82 15.57
N TYR A 177 -2.37 -8.52 15.48
CA TYR A 177 -2.83 -7.15 15.22
C TYR A 177 -2.48 -6.26 16.41
N VAL A 178 -1.99 -5.06 16.14
CA VAL A 178 -1.72 -4.02 17.12
C VAL A 178 -2.52 -2.78 16.75
N ALA A 179 -3.26 -2.24 17.72
CA ALA A 179 -4.15 -1.09 17.49
C ALA A 179 -3.41 0.26 17.41
N VAL A 180 -2.11 0.29 17.72
CA VAL A 180 -1.24 1.47 17.58
C VAL A 180 -0.43 1.30 16.29
N GLY A 181 -0.52 2.23 15.36
CA GLY A 181 0.15 2.13 14.05
C GLY A 181 -0.34 0.98 13.17
N GLU A 182 0.53 0.49 12.30
CA GLU A 182 0.31 -0.61 11.36
C GLU A 182 1.06 -1.86 11.82
N SER A 183 0.44 -3.03 11.61
CA SER A 183 1.03 -4.32 11.94
C SER A 183 0.89 -5.32 10.80
N PHE A 184 0.81 -4.82 9.58
CA PHE A 184 0.53 -5.60 8.40
C PHE A 184 1.81 -6.03 7.70
N TYR A 185 1.76 -7.18 7.04
CA TYR A 185 2.81 -7.62 6.18
C TYR A 185 2.22 -8.37 5.00
N ALA A 186 2.43 -7.85 3.80
CA ALA A 186 1.97 -8.45 2.56
C ALA A 186 2.98 -8.24 1.43
N LEU A 187 3.04 -9.20 0.50
CA LEU A 187 3.76 -9.03 -0.77
C LEU A 187 2.82 -8.43 -1.81
N THR A 188 3.39 -7.70 -2.78
CA THR A 188 2.59 -7.13 -3.86
C THR A 188 1.90 -8.22 -4.67
N SER A 189 0.65 -7.98 -5.00
CA SER A 189 -0.27 -8.93 -5.63
C SER A 189 -1.17 -8.23 -6.65
N ASP A 190 -1.80 -9.00 -7.52
CA ASP A 190 -2.79 -8.49 -8.46
C ASP A 190 -4.20 -8.74 -7.92
N PHE A 191 -5.05 -7.71 -7.98
CA PHE A 191 -6.44 -7.81 -7.56
C PHE A 191 -7.39 -7.48 -8.72
N ARG A 192 -8.35 -8.36 -8.93
CA ARG A 192 -9.51 -8.12 -9.77
C ARG A 192 -10.76 -8.21 -8.91
N VAL A 193 -11.34 -7.07 -8.60
CA VAL A 193 -12.43 -6.96 -7.64
C VAL A 193 -13.68 -6.42 -8.29
N ARG A 194 -14.81 -7.11 -8.12
CA ARG A 194 -16.15 -6.70 -8.54
C ARG A 194 -17.00 -6.44 -7.29
N LEU A 195 -17.42 -5.21 -7.12
CA LEU A 195 -18.24 -4.75 -6.01
C LEU A 195 -19.64 -4.38 -6.55
N ASP A 196 -20.63 -5.24 -6.32
CA ASP A 196 -22.04 -4.99 -6.66
C ASP A 196 -22.70 -4.25 -5.49
N HIS A 197 -23.19 -3.04 -5.71
CA HIS A 197 -23.73 -2.16 -4.68
C HIS A 197 -24.93 -1.35 -5.18
N PRO A 198 -25.75 -0.77 -4.29
CA PRO A 198 -26.79 0.16 -4.66
C PRO A 198 -26.25 1.35 -5.49
N SER A 199 -26.99 1.77 -6.52
CA SER A 199 -26.55 2.86 -7.42
C SER A 199 -26.46 4.22 -6.72
N ALA A 200 -27.08 4.38 -5.56
CA ALA A 200 -26.95 5.58 -4.73
C ALA A 200 -25.57 5.74 -4.09
N LEU A 201 -24.82 4.63 -3.92
CA LEU A 201 -23.47 4.66 -3.36
C LEU A 201 -22.42 4.93 -4.45
N LYS A 202 -21.38 5.67 -4.08
CA LYS A 202 -20.11 5.72 -4.79
C LYS A 202 -19.12 4.81 -4.07
N VAL A 203 -18.35 4.05 -4.83
CA VAL A 203 -17.44 3.05 -4.26
C VAL A 203 -16.04 3.25 -4.87
N PRO A 204 -15.24 4.22 -4.32
CA PRO A 204 -13.82 4.31 -4.60
C PRO A 204 -13.10 3.04 -4.12
N ALA A 205 -12.04 2.63 -4.82
CA ALA A 205 -11.30 1.43 -4.47
C ALA A 205 -9.87 1.48 -5.00
N THR A 206 -8.96 0.78 -4.32
CA THR A 206 -7.59 0.52 -4.79
C THR A 206 -7.57 0.10 -6.25
N GLY A 207 -6.68 0.70 -7.06
CA GLY A 207 -6.48 0.36 -8.46
C GLY A 207 -7.31 1.19 -9.43
N ARG A 208 -7.33 0.77 -10.69
CA ARG A 208 -8.09 1.47 -11.74
C ARG A 208 -9.55 1.02 -11.73
N THR A 209 -10.44 1.94 -11.40
CA THR A 209 -11.86 1.68 -11.25
C THR A 209 -12.68 1.98 -12.52
N ARG A 210 -13.71 1.16 -12.76
CA ARG A 210 -14.74 1.37 -13.79
C ARG A 210 -16.11 1.04 -13.22
N THR A 211 -17.07 1.90 -13.52
CA THR A 211 -18.49 1.69 -13.19
C THR A 211 -19.17 0.93 -14.34
N LEU A 212 -19.81 -0.17 -14.02
CA LEU A 212 -20.56 -1.01 -14.95
C LEU A 212 -22.04 -1.07 -14.53
N PRO A 213 -22.97 -1.23 -15.47
CA PRO A 213 -24.37 -1.49 -15.14
C PRO A 213 -24.51 -2.77 -14.30
N GLY A 214 -25.32 -2.72 -13.25
CA GLY A 214 -25.77 -3.86 -12.47
C GLY A 214 -27.22 -4.24 -12.78
N ARG A 215 -27.85 -5.00 -11.87
CA ARG A 215 -29.32 -5.22 -11.90
C ARG A 215 -30.05 -3.89 -11.64
N PRO A 216 -31.35 -3.77 -11.92
CA PRO A 216 -32.12 -2.56 -11.60
C PRO A 216 -31.88 -2.06 -10.17
N GLY A 217 -31.56 -0.77 -10.01
CA GLY A 217 -31.20 -0.13 -8.74
C GLY A 217 -29.78 -0.41 -8.23
N ARG A 218 -28.96 -1.15 -8.98
CA ARG A 218 -27.60 -1.50 -8.59
C ARG A 218 -26.56 -1.15 -9.65
N THR A 219 -25.34 -1.02 -9.21
CA THR A 219 -24.15 -0.70 -9.99
C THR A 219 -23.03 -1.66 -9.59
N VAL A 220 -22.13 -1.94 -10.52
CA VAL A 220 -20.93 -2.73 -10.23
C VAL A 220 -19.71 -1.83 -10.40
N THR A 221 -18.93 -1.65 -9.34
CA THR A 221 -17.56 -1.12 -9.44
C THR A 221 -16.63 -2.29 -9.76
N LEU A 222 -15.97 -2.24 -10.91
CA LEU A 222 -14.87 -3.14 -11.26
C LEU A 222 -13.55 -2.41 -11.01
N SER A 223 -12.73 -2.98 -10.15
CA SER A 223 -11.36 -2.51 -9.93
C SER A 223 -10.34 -3.51 -10.45
N LEU A 224 -9.29 -3.00 -11.09
CA LEU A 224 -8.10 -3.72 -11.53
C LEU A 224 -6.89 -3.05 -10.88
N ALA A 225 -6.24 -3.76 -9.98
CA ALA A 225 -5.06 -3.28 -9.26
C ALA A 225 -3.91 -4.27 -9.46
N ASP A 226 -2.88 -3.83 -10.17
CA ASP A 226 -1.72 -4.66 -10.50
C ASP A 226 -0.58 -4.31 -9.54
N ARG A 227 0.03 -5.32 -8.93
CA ARG A 227 1.20 -5.18 -8.03
C ARG A 227 0.97 -4.20 -6.88
N VAL A 228 -0.17 -4.30 -6.22
CA VAL A 228 -0.49 -3.56 -5.00
C VAL A 228 -0.27 -4.44 -3.78
N ARG A 229 0.11 -3.82 -2.67
CA ARG A 229 0.40 -4.53 -1.42
C ARG A 229 -0.86 -4.91 -0.68
N ASP A 230 -1.89 -4.07 -0.78
CA ASP A 230 -3.18 -4.28 -0.13
C ASP A 230 -4.31 -3.79 -1.03
N PHE A 231 -5.55 -4.10 -0.66
CA PHE A 231 -6.75 -3.68 -1.35
C PHE A 231 -7.79 -3.14 -0.37
N ALA A 232 -8.17 -1.90 -0.55
CA ALA A 232 -9.20 -1.25 0.22
C ALA A 232 -10.27 -0.63 -0.68
N TRP A 233 -11.45 -0.38 -0.10
CA TRP A 233 -12.51 0.41 -0.73
C TRP A 233 -13.29 1.18 0.32
N ALA A 234 -14.03 2.19 -0.13
CA ALA A 234 -15.03 2.85 0.68
C ALA A 234 -16.37 2.83 -0.02
N ALA A 235 -17.46 3.08 0.70
CA ALA A 235 -18.81 3.15 0.15
C ALA A 235 -19.60 4.26 0.84
N GLY A 236 -20.29 5.08 0.08
CA GLY A 236 -21.11 6.15 0.62
C GLY A 236 -21.68 7.07 -0.43
N PRO A 237 -22.55 8.04 -0.04
CA PRO A 237 -23.12 9.03 -0.94
C PRO A 237 -22.13 10.20 -1.21
N PHE A 238 -20.90 9.88 -1.57
CA PHE A 238 -19.83 10.86 -1.79
C PHE A 238 -20.14 11.83 -2.91
N ARG A 239 -19.74 13.10 -2.74
CA ARG A 239 -19.46 14.04 -3.82
C ARG A 239 -18.15 13.66 -4.49
N THR A 240 -17.98 13.98 -5.78
CA THR A 240 -16.80 13.55 -6.55
C THR A 240 -16.26 14.64 -7.44
N ALA A 241 -14.96 14.69 -7.61
CA ALA A 241 -14.25 15.47 -8.63
C ALA A 241 -13.00 14.72 -9.07
N THR A 242 -12.48 15.06 -10.24
CA THR A 242 -11.25 14.46 -10.78
C THR A 242 -10.33 15.56 -11.29
N GLN A 243 -9.04 15.42 -11.01
CA GLN A 243 -7.97 16.24 -11.57
C GLN A 243 -6.88 15.29 -12.09
N THR A 244 -6.23 15.68 -13.19
CA THR A 244 -5.13 14.88 -13.75
C THR A 244 -3.80 15.59 -13.49
N THR A 245 -2.80 14.86 -13.02
CA THR A 245 -1.44 15.38 -12.84
C THR A 245 -0.79 15.64 -14.20
N PRO A 246 0.27 16.46 -14.29
CA PRO A 246 1.06 16.62 -15.52
C PRO A 246 1.58 15.29 -16.07
N GLY A 247 1.88 14.31 -15.19
CA GLY A 247 2.30 12.95 -15.55
C GLY A 247 1.19 12.01 -16.01
N GLY A 248 -0.08 12.47 -16.09
CA GLY A 248 -1.22 11.70 -16.57
C GLY A 248 -1.93 10.83 -15.51
N VAL A 249 -1.58 10.95 -14.23
CA VAL A 249 -2.26 10.25 -13.14
C VAL A 249 -3.57 10.94 -12.80
N ARG A 250 -4.66 10.19 -12.73
CA ARG A 250 -5.96 10.71 -12.29
C ARG A 250 -6.06 10.73 -10.77
N VAL A 251 -6.20 11.89 -10.20
CA VAL A 251 -6.51 12.11 -8.78
C VAL A 251 -8.02 12.28 -8.68
N LYS A 252 -8.71 11.27 -8.19
CA LYS A 252 -10.15 11.30 -7.97
C LYS A 252 -10.41 11.62 -6.49
N SER A 253 -11.22 12.60 -6.25
CA SER A 253 -11.64 13.01 -4.91
C SER A 253 -13.06 12.55 -4.65
N TYR A 254 -13.28 11.92 -3.50
CA TYR A 254 -14.57 11.50 -2.98
C TYR A 254 -14.71 12.09 -1.58
N TRP A 255 -15.76 12.89 -1.33
CA TRP A 255 -15.88 13.54 -0.01
C TRP A 255 -17.31 13.54 0.51
N ALA A 256 -17.43 13.52 1.84
CA ALA A 256 -18.69 13.61 2.54
C ALA A 256 -19.32 15.00 2.35
N ALA A 257 -20.64 15.08 2.45
CA ALA A 257 -21.36 16.32 2.17
C ALA A 257 -21.01 17.48 3.12
N ASP A 258 -20.58 17.17 4.34
CA ASP A 258 -20.19 18.10 5.41
C ASP A 258 -18.67 18.33 5.51
N THR A 259 -17.88 17.70 4.63
CA THR A 259 -16.44 17.94 4.56
C THR A 259 -16.18 19.36 4.06
N PRO A 260 -15.27 20.14 4.71
CA PRO A 260 -14.94 21.50 4.31
C PRO A 260 -14.46 21.59 2.86
N ALA A 261 -15.13 22.42 2.07
CA ALA A 261 -14.86 22.52 0.63
C ALA A 261 -13.43 23.01 0.33
N GLU A 262 -12.91 23.93 1.15
CA GLU A 262 -11.55 24.45 1.01
C GLU A 262 -10.52 23.34 1.31
N GLY A 263 -10.70 22.57 2.39
CA GLY A 263 -9.84 21.44 2.70
C GLY A 263 -9.83 20.37 1.61
N VAL A 264 -10.98 20.08 1.00
CA VAL A 264 -11.06 19.18 -0.18
C VAL A 264 -10.24 19.72 -1.35
N ARG A 265 -10.31 21.04 -1.59
CA ARG A 265 -9.54 21.70 -2.66
C ARG A 265 -8.05 21.63 -2.40
N LEU A 266 -7.62 21.93 -1.17
CA LEU A 266 -6.22 21.90 -0.74
C LEU A 266 -5.66 20.48 -0.85
N ASN A 267 -6.30 19.49 -0.24
CA ASN A 267 -5.86 18.10 -0.30
C ASN A 267 -5.70 17.60 -1.75
N ARG A 268 -6.62 17.94 -2.64
CA ARG A 268 -6.51 17.55 -4.05
C ARG A 268 -5.34 18.22 -4.75
N ALA A 269 -5.12 19.51 -4.49
CA ALA A 269 -4.03 20.27 -5.08
C ALA A 269 -2.67 19.72 -4.61
N ASP A 270 -2.53 19.47 -3.32
CA ASP A 270 -1.32 18.94 -2.71
C ASP A 270 -1.04 17.49 -3.16
N ALA A 271 -2.06 16.64 -3.28
CA ALA A 271 -1.90 15.30 -3.83
C ALA A 271 -1.37 15.32 -5.28
N VAL A 272 -1.90 16.21 -6.13
CA VAL A 272 -1.42 16.39 -7.51
C VAL A 272 0.04 16.81 -7.52
N ALA A 273 0.42 17.79 -6.70
CA ALA A 273 1.79 18.29 -6.60
C ALA A 273 2.76 17.24 -6.01
N ALA A 274 2.31 16.51 -4.97
CA ALA A 274 3.11 15.48 -4.32
C ALA A 274 3.39 14.29 -5.26
N ILE A 275 2.40 13.79 -5.99
CA ILE A 275 2.57 12.70 -6.98
C ILE A 275 3.60 13.11 -8.04
N ASP A 276 3.52 14.32 -8.54
CA ASP A 276 4.45 14.83 -9.56
C ASP A 276 5.87 15.00 -8.99
N ARG A 277 6.00 15.58 -7.79
CA ARG A 277 7.28 15.78 -7.12
C ARG A 277 7.94 14.44 -6.74
N PHE A 278 7.25 13.58 -6.02
CA PHE A 278 7.78 12.28 -5.57
C PHE A 278 8.04 11.34 -6.75
N GLY A 279 7.26 11.49 -7.84
CA GLY A 279 7.53 10.80 -9.10
C GLY A 279 8.89 11.14 -9.71
N ARG A 280 9.36 12.39 -9.58
CA ARG A 280 10.70 12.80 -9.99
C ARG A 280 11.79 12.34 -9.01
N GLU A 281 11.51 12.44 -7.72
CA GLU A 281 12.47 12.14 -6.65
C GLU A 281 12.73 10.63 -6.50
N PHE A 282 11.67 9.82 -6.41
CA PHE A 282 11.78 8.40 -6.07
C PHE A 282 11.60 7.46 -7.27
N GLY A 283 10.94 7.93 -8.31
CA GLY A 283 10.59 7.18 -9.51
C GLY A 283 9.13 7.35 -9.87
N ARG A 284 8.81 7.29 -11.16
CA ARG A 284 7.47 7.57 -11.66
C ARG A 284 6.41 6.73 -10.93
N TYR A 285 5.34 7.39 -10.45
CA TYR A 285 4.18 6.70 -9.89
C TYR A 285 3.62 5.69 -10.90
N PRO A 286 3.54 4.40 -10.54
CA PRO A 286 3.28 3.36 -11.55
C PRO A 286 1.80 3.17 -11.84
N TYR A 287 0.91 3.67 -10.99
CA TYR A 287 -0.52 3.51 -11.14
C TYR A 287 -1.12 4.71 -11.88
N GLY A 288 -2.15 4.46 -12.70
CA GLY A 288 -2.79 5.51 -13.49
C GLY A 288 -3.87 6.31 -12.74
N GLU A 289 -4.11 5.97 -11.47
CA GLU A 289 -5.20 6.53 -10.66
C GLU A 289 -4.84 6.49 -9.18
N ILE A 290 -5.31 7.47 -8.42
CA ILE A 290 -5.38 7.48 -6.98
C ILE A 290 -6.70 8.10 -6.54
N ASP A 291 -7.39 7.46 -5.61
CA ASP A 291 -8.65 7.89 -5.04
C ASP A 291 -8.40 8.51 -3.64
N LEU A 292 -8.86 9.74 -3.41
CA LEU A 292 -8.82 10.42 -2.10
C LEU A 292 -10.22 10.37 -1.51
N VAL A 293 -10.40 9.66 -0.41
CA VAL A 293 -11.65 9.57 0.35
C VAL A 293 -11.56 10.48 1.56
N MET A 294 -12.35 11.53 1.58
CA MET A 294 -12.26 12.61 2.54
C MET A 294 -13.54 12.72 3.35
N THR A 295 -13.42 12.64 4.67
CA THR A 295 -14.49 12.91 5.61
C THR A 295 -14.02 13.86 6.70
N ARG A 296 -14.95 14.39 7.49
CA ARG A 296 -14.61 15.40 8.50
C ARG A 296 -14.02 14.80 9.77
N GLN A 297 -14.45 13.60 10.14
CA GLN A 297 -14.16 13.03 11.46
C GLN A 297 -13.16 11.88 11.40
N PHE A 298 -12.74 11.42 10.21
CA PHE A 298 -11.68 10.43 10.10
C PHE A 298 -10.41 10.97 10.77
N GLY A 299 -9.80 10.19 11.66
CA GLY A 299 -8.61 10.62 12.40
C GLY A 299 -7.34 10.41 11.55
N GLY A 300 -6.65 11.49 11.17
CA GLY A 300 -5.39 11.40 10.41
C GLY A 300 -5.60 11.00 8.95
N GLY A 301 -4.80 10.07 8.47
CA GLY A 301 -4.86 9.51 7.14
C GLY A 301 -4.68 8.00 7.13
N MET A 302 -4.76 7.39 5.91
CA MET A 302 -4.52 5.98 5.67
C MET A 302 -4.17 5.75 4.20
N GLU A 303 -3.08 5.07 3.97
CA GLU A 303 -2.26 5.11 2.77
C GLU A 303 -2.47 3.95 1.79
N TYR A 304 -3.60 3.30 1.74
CA TYR A 304 -3.77 2.14 0.84
C TYR A 304 -3.30 2.42 -0.59
N PRO A 305 -2.66 1.46 -1.26
CA PRO A 305 -2.15 1.67 -2.61
C PRO A 305 -3.23 2.15 -3.57
N GLY A 306 -3.09 3.37 -4.08
CA GLY A 306 -4.06 3.99 -4.97
C GLY A 306 -5.39 4.39 -4.33
N LEU A 307 -5.54 4.31 -3.02
CA LEU A 307 -6.71 4.79 -2.28
C LEU A 307 -6.28 5.32 -0.91
N VAL A 308 -6.49 6.60 -0.67
CA VAL A 308 -6.14 7.27 0.57
C VAL A 308 -7.41 7.68 1.32
N LEU A 309 -7.48 7.36 2.62
CA LEU A 309 -8.51 7.87 3.51
C LEU A 309 -7.97 9.08 4.26
N LEU A 310 -8.76 10.14 4.42
CA LEU A 310 -8.31 11.41 4.99
C LEU A 310 -9.35 12.03 5.91
N GLY A 311 -8.95 12.40 7.12
CA GLY A 311 -9.59 13.43 7.91
C GLY A 311 -9.31 14.80 7.29
N THR A 312 -10.35 15.58 7.03
CA THR A 312 -10.22 16.83 6.27
C THR A 312 -10.84 17.98 7.05
N THR A 313 -10.00 18.95 7.41
CA THR A 313 -10.36 20.22 8.04
C THR A 313 -10.42 21.35 7.00
N GLU A 314 -10.67 22.59 7.41
CA GLU A 314 -10.57 23.77 6.54
C GLU A 314 -9.15 23.96 5.97
N GLU A 315 -8.13 23.53 6.71
CA GLU A 315 -6.72 23.65 6.36
C GLU A 315 -6.20 22.46 5.52
N GLY A 316 -7.06 21.49 5.21
CA GLY A 316 -6.70 20.25 4.54
C GLY A 316 -6.51 19.10 5.53
N GLY A 317 -5.50 18.27 5.30
CA GLY A 317 -5.19 17.08 6.08
C GLY A 317 -3.80 16.52 5.75
N ALA A 318 -3.54 15.28 6.16
CA ALA A 318 -2.23 14.62 6.02
C ALA A 318 -1.90 14.14 4.59
N VAL A 319 -2.53 14.68 3.56
CA VAL A 319 -2.53 14.12 2.19
C VAL A 319 -1.13 13.91 1.60
N VAL A 320 -0.17 14.80 1.88
CA VAL A 320 1.20 14.67 1.33
C VAL A 320 1.94 13.51 1.98
N HIS A 321 1.74 13.32 3.27
CA HIS A 321 2.23 12.17 4.02
C HIS A 321 1.68 10.86 3.41
N GLU A 322 0.36 10.78 3.24
CA GLU A 322 -0.31 9.60 2.68
C GLU A 322 0.06 9.32 1.21
N VAL A 323 0.32 10.37 0.44
CA VAL A 323 0.86 10.22 -0.93
C VAL A 323 2.30 9.73 -0.92
N ALA A 324 3.13 10.12 0.06
CA ALA A 324 4.49 9.63 0.18
C ALA A 324 4.53 8.11 0.44
N HIS A 325 3.59 7.58 1.20
CA HIS A 325 3.41 6.15 1.42
C HIS A 325 3.10 5.36 0.13
N GLN A 326 2.68 6.00 -0.95
CA GLN A 326 2.56 5.31 -2.24
C GLN A 326 3.90 4.77 -2.72
N TRP A 327 5.03 5.37 -2.30
CA TRP A 327 6.39 4.86 -2.48
C TRP A 327 6.88 4.09 -1.26
N TRP A 328 6.77 4.67 -0.05
CA TRP A 328 7.25 4.08 1.21
C TRP A 328 6.12 3.32 1.91
N TYR A 329 5.90 2.11 1.60
CA TYR A 329 4.89 1.11 1.86
C TYR A 329 4.35 0.49 0.56
N GLY A 330 3.63 1.26 -0.27
CA GLY A 330 2.94 0.71 -1.45
C GLY A 330 3.91 0.03 -2.43
N ILE A 331 4.98 0.71 -2.81
CA ILE A 331 5.98 0.25 -3.79
C ILE A 331 7.19 -0.39 -3.11
N VAL A 332 7.81 0.30 -2.17
CA VAL A 332 8.89 -0.22 -1.32
C VAL A 332 8.25 -0.63 -0.01
N GLY A 333 7.96 -1.91 0.15
CA GLY A 333 7.33 -2.41 1.37
C GLY A 333 8.32 -2.82 2.43
N ASN A 334 7.83 -2.96 3.62
CA ASN A 334 8.48 -3.48 4.80
C ASN A 334 7.58 -4.53 5.46
N ASP A 335 8.10 -5.21 6.44
CA ASP A 335 7.31 -5.89 7.45
C ASP A 335 7.00 -4.84 8.53
N GLU A 336 5.81 -4.25 8.48
CA GLU A 336 5.39 -3.15 9.37
C GLU A 336 5.40 -3.56 10.83
N TYR A 337 5.12 -4.83 11.13
CA TYR A 337 5.20 -5.31 12.51
C TYR A 337 6.62 -5.27 13.06
N THR A 338 7.62 -5.60 12.26
CA THR A 338 9.03 -5.67 12.72
C THR A 338 9.80 -4.38 12.49
N SER A 339 9.38 -3.54 11.54
CA SER A 339 10.14 -2.35 11.13
C SER A 339 9.23 -1.20 10.67
N PRO A 340 8.35 -0.67 11.55
CA PRO A 340 7.37 0.36 11.20
C PRO A 340 7.99 1.70 10.79
N TRP A 341 9.24 1.96 11.15
CA TRP A 341 9.91 3.22 10.82
C TRP A 341 10.25 3.35 9.31
N LEU A 342 10.32 2.23 8.57
CA LEU A 342 10.71 2.22 7.15
C LEU A 342 9.64 2.79 6.21
N ASP A 343 8.42 2.89 6.67
CA ASP A 343 7.33 3.57 5.96
C ASP A 343 7.04 4.94 6.56
N GLU A 344 6.72 4.98 7.85
CA GLU A 344 6.25 6.18 8.54
C GLU A 344 7.29 7.30 8.60
N SER A 345 8.53 6.95 8.99
CA SER A 345 9.59 7.96 9.06
C SER A 345 9.97 8.49 7.69
N PHE A 346 9.94 7.63 6.66
CA PHE A 346 10.23 8.03 5.29
C PHE A 346 9.12 8.88 4.68
N ALA A 347 7.85 8.53 4.94
CA ALA A 347 6.72 9.33 4.49
C ALA A 347 6.70 10.70 5.17
N GLN A 348 6.95 10.74 6.46
CA GLN A 348 7.01 12.02 7.20
C GLN A 348 8.22 12.88 6.79
N TYR A 349 9.37 12.27 6.51
CA TYR A 349 10.52 12.99 5.95
C TYR A 349 10.21 13.57 4.56
N ALA A 350 9.56 12.82 3.69
CA ALA A 350 9.13 13.31 2.39
C ALA A 350 8.11 14.45 2.51
N ASN A 351 7.17 14.34 3.47
CA ASN A 351 6.19 15.36 3.81
C ASN A 351 6.88 16.66 4.27
N ALA A 352 7.81 16.58 5.21
CA ALA A 352 8.58 17.72 5.70
C ALA A 352 9.35 18.42 4.56
N ARG A 353 9.99 17.66 3.68
CA ARG A 353 10.68 18.22 2.50
C ARG A 353 9.70 18.85 1.50
N PHE A 354 8.51 18.30 1.35
CA PHE A 354 7.51 18.88 0.44
C PHE A 354 7.08 20.27 0.89
N TYR A 355 6.84 20.47 2.17
CA TYR A 355 6.46 21.78 2.70
C TYR A 355 7.65 22.68 3.03
N GLY A 356 8.88 22.18 2.94
CA GLY A 356 10.10 22.96 3.24
C GLY A 356 10.24 23.28 4.73
N TRP A 357 9.85 22.35 5.60
CA TRP A 357 9.99 22.53 7.05
C TRP A 357 11.48 22.64 7.43
N ASP A 358 11.75 23.49 8.41
CA ASP A 358 13.09 23.59 8.98
C ASP A 358 13.37 22.35 9.86
N THR A 359 14.38 21.57 9.44
CA THR A 359 14.79 20.35 10.13
C THR A 359 16.20 20.46 10.73
N ARG A 360 16.80 21.68 10.80
CA ARG A 360 18.19 21.85 11.23
C ARG A 360 18.35 21.32 12.63
N ASP A 361 17.87 21.60 13.63
CA ASP A 361 18.10 21.08 14.98
C ASP A 361 17.07 20.02 15.40
N CYS A 362 16.34 19.49 14.42
CA CYS A 362 15.19 18.63 14.61
C CYS A 362 15.47 17.44 15.55
N TRP A 363 16.62 16.77 15.40
CA TRP A 363 16.96 15.62 16.27
C TRP A 363 17.16 16.05 17.72
N SER A 364 17.85 17.15 17.97
CA SER A 364 18.10 17.66 19.33
C SER A 364 16.83 18.14 20.05
N ASP A 365 15.81 18.50 19.28
CA ASP A 365 14.52 18.98 19.78
C ASP A 365 13.52 17.84 20.07
N VAL A 366 13.84 16.60 19.66
CA VAL A 366 12.99 15.43 19.94
C VAL A 366 13.00 15.15 21.43
N TYR A 367 11.81 15.18 22.04
CA TYR A 367 11.67 14.68 23.39
C TYR A 367 11.77 13.14 23.40
N TRP A 368 12.84 12.66 24.03
CA TRP A 368 13.06 11.24 24.29
C TRP A 368 12.96 11.01 25.78
N PRO A 369 12.06 10.15 26.28
CA PRO A 369 11.96 9.91 27.72
C PRO A 369 13.26 9.39 28.31
N ASP A 370 13.68 9.88 29.50
CA ASP A 370 14.98 9.55 30.12
C ASP A 370 15.17 8.06 30.39
N ASP A 371 14.09 7.34 30.66
CA ASP A 371 14.07 5.90 30.93
C ASP A 371 13.68 5.05 29.71
N SER A 372 13.52 5.66 28.55
CA SER A 372 13.13 4.96 27.32
C SER A 372 14.24 4.03 26.82
N THR A 373 13.85 2.81 26.53
CA THR A 373 14.71 1.83 25.83
C THR A 373 14.36 1.74 24.33
N ALA A 374 13.54 2.66 23.83
CA ALA A 374 13.10 2.67 22.46
C ALA A 374 14.27 2.77 21.47
N LEU A 375 14.15 2.02 20.40
CA LEU A 375 14.90 2.23 19.17
C LEU A 375 13.92 2.70 18.11
N LEU A 376 14.34 3.53 17.17
CA LEU A 376 13.51 3.84 16.01
C LEU A 376 13.11 2.56 15.25
N THR A 377 13.99 1.55 15.32
CA THR A 377 13.78 0.23 14.72
C THR A 377 13.03 -0.75 15.63
N SER A 378 12.48 -0.29 16.75
CA SER A 378 11.65 -1.14 17.62
C SER A 378 10.41 -1.65 16.87
N SER A 379 10.03 -2.90 17.15
CA SER A 379 8.89 -3.55 16.53
C SER A 379 7.56 -3.11 17.15
N MET A 380 6.44 -3.42 16.49
CA MET A 380 5.11 -3.20 17.05
C MET A 380 4.86 -3.97 18.35
N ALA A 381 5.60 -5.06 18.62
CA ALA A 381 5.58 -5.71 19.93
C ALA A 381 6.05 -4.76 21.04
N TYR A 382 7.11 -4.00 20.81
CA TYR A 382 7.58 -2.98 21.74
C TYR A 382 6.57 -1.83 21.85
N TRP A 383 6.17 -1.26 20.72
CA TRP A 383 5.28 -0.11 20.67
C TRP A 383 3.88 -0.40 21.27
N SER A 384 3.41 -1.63 21.19
CA SER A 384 2.14 -2.04 21.82
C SER A 384 2.16 -1.89 23.34
N GLN A 385 3.34 -2.03 23.95
CA GLN A 385 3.57 -1.89 25.39
C GLN A 385 3.98 -0.46 25.78
N HIS A 386 4.54 0.32 24.84
CA HIS A 386 5.05 1.68 25.04
C HIS A 386 4.33 2.67 24.10
N ARG A 387 2.99 2.63 24.12
CA ARG A 387 2.14 3.39 23.15
C ARG A 387 2.42 4.88 23.14
N GLY A 388 2.77 5.47 24.29
CA GLY A 388 3.13 6.88 24.42
C GLY A 388 4.41 7.27 23.69
N GLU A 389 5.27 6.29 23.35
CA GLU A 389 6.55 6.52 22.68
C GLU A 389 6.49 6.29 21.16
N TYR A 390 5.39 5.70 20.64
CA TYR A 390 5.27 5.41 19.20
C TYR A 390 5.37 6.66 18.32
N HIS A 391 5.03 7.84 18.87
CA HIS A 391 5.20 9.12 18.17
C HIS A 391 6.64 9.38 17.71
N LEU A 392 7.66 8.74 18.34
CA LEU A 392 9.06 8.85 17.94
C LEU A 392 9.31 8.41 16.49
N VAL A 393 8.52 7.46 15.97
CA VAL A 393 8.60 7.05 14.57
C VAL A 393 8.26 8.21 13.63
N TYR A 394 7.34 9.09 14.04
CA TYR A 394 6.89 10.26 13.27
C TYR A 394 7.68 11.54 13.56
N THR A 395 8.38 11.62 14.68
CA THR A 395 9.13 12.81 15.09
C THR A 395 10.63 12.61 14.96
N ALA A 396 11.19 11.63 15.65
CA ALA A 396 12.63 11.34 15.61
C ALA A 396 13.07 10.71 14.28
N GLY A 397 12.24 9.85 13.68
CA GLY A 397 12.56 9.18 12.43
C GLY A 397 12.85 10.12 11.26
N PRO A 398 11.96 11.06 10.91
CA PRO A 398 12.24 12.06 9.86
C PRO A 398 13.43 12.96 10.21
N CYS A 399 13.67 13.26 11.50
CA CYS A 399 14.85 14.02 11.94
C CYS A 399 16.15 13.25 11.70
N ALA A 400 16.17 11.94 11.98
CA ALA A 400 17.32 11.07 11.66
C ALA A 400 17.60 11.05 10.14
N LEU A 401 16.57 10.99 9.31
CA LEU A 401 16.73 11.05 7.86
C LEU A 401 17.21 12.43 7.38
N ALA A 402 16.77 13.53 8.02
CA ALA A 402 17.27 14.87 7.74
C ALA A 402 18.75 15.03 8.15
N ASP A 403 19.17 14.44 9.27
CA ASP A 403 20.56 14.40 9.69
C ASP A 403 21.42 13.57 8.73
N LEU A 404 20.88 12.47 8.23
CA LEU A 404 21.56 11.69 7.20
C LEU A 404 21.74 12.49 5.92
N GLU A 405 20.73 13.29 5.52
CA GLU A 405 20.85 14.20 4.38
C GLU A 405 21.97 15.23 4.61
N ARG A 406 22.08 15.82 5.79
CA ARG A 406 23.17 16.76 6.13
C ARG A 406 24.53 16.08 6.09
N THR A 407 24.62 14.85 6.57
CA THR A 407 25.87 14.05 6.57
C THR A 407 26.32 13.70 5.16
N LEU A 408 25.40 13.28 4.30
CA LEU A 408 25.71 12.83 2.93
C LEU A 408 25.73 13.97 1.90
N GLY A 409 25.06 15.08 2.19
CA GLY A 409 24.71 16.13 1.27
C GLY A 409 23.44 15.84 0.45
N ALA A 410 22.64 16.88 0.17
CA ALA A 410 21.32 16.78 -0.44
C ALA A 410 21.29 15.99 -1.76
N ASP A 411 22.25 16.21 -2.66
CA ASP A 411 22.34 15.48 -3.93
C ASP A 411 22.62 13.99 -3.74
N THR A 412 23.43 13.64 -2.75
CA THR A 412 23.74 12.23 -2.46
C THR A 412 22.54 11.55 -1.83
N MET A 413 21.85 12.22 -0.90
CA MET A 413 20.60 11.71 -0.31
C MET A 413 19.51 11.51 -1.38
N ALA A 414 19.34 12.45 -2.30
CA ALA A 414 18.39 12.29 -3.41
C ALA A 414 18.72 11.07 -4.30
N ARG A 415 20.00 10.86 -4.61
CA ARG A 415 20.44 9.65 -5.34
C ARG A 415 20.24 8.38 -4.53
N LEU A 416 20.50 8.41 -3.21
CA LEU A 416 20.29 7.30 -2.30
C LEU A 416 18.81 6.87 -2.34
N LEU A 417 17.89 7.76 -2.03
CA LEU A 417 16.46 7.47 -1.96
C LEU A 417 15.93 6.94 -3.30
N LYS A 418 16.34 7.55 -4.41
CA LYS A 418 15.96 7.08 -5.74
C LYS A 418 16.46 5.67 -6.05
N ARG A 419 17.73 5.37 -5.76
CA ARG A 419 18.33 4.05 -5.98
C ARG A 419 17.72 3.00 -5.05
N TYR A 420 17.48 3.37 -3.79
CA TYR A 420 16.86 2.51 -2.81
C TYR A 420 15.43 2.14 -3.23
N ALA A 421 14.61 3.13 -3.62
CA ALA A 421 13.27 2.88 -4.13
C ALA A 421 13.29 1.97 -5.38
N GLN A 422 14.16 2.25 -6.35
CA GLN A 422 14.29 1.45 -7.57
C GLN A 422 14.80 0.02 -7.32
N GLY A 423 15.71 -0.15 -6.36
CA GLY A 423 16.26 -1.46 -5.98
C GLY A 423 15.22 -2.38 -5.33
N HIS A 424 14.26 -1.78 -4.61
CA HIS A 424 13.21 -2.51 -3.88
C HIS A 424 11.82 -2.36 -4.51
N TRP A 425 11.74 -1.94 -5.78
CA TRP A 425 10.49 -1.68 -6.48
C TRP A 425 9.58 -2.90 -6.51
N TYR A 426 8.41 -2.81 -5.88
CA TYR A 426 7.46 -3.89 -5.60
C TYR A 426 8.01 -5.02 -4.72
N GLY A 427 9.13 -4.77 -4.07
CA GLY A 427 9.75 -5.69 -3.12
C GLY A 427 9.46 -5.32 -1.67
N VAL A 428 10.20 -5.99 -0.80
CA VAL A 428 10.26 -5.71 0.63
C VAL A 428 11.69 -5.29 0.95
N SER A 429 11.84 -4.32 1.82
CA SER A 429 13.10 -3.82 2.32
C SER A 429 13.18 -3.98 3.84
N THR A 430 14.39 -4.05 4.34
CA THR A 430 14.72 -4.11 5.77
C THR A 430 15.58 -2.93 6.19
N THR A 431 15.66 -2.66 7.49
CA THR A 431 16.60 -1.68 8.04
C THR A 431 18.06 -1.94 7.58
N ALA A 432 18.46 -3.21 7.51
CA ALA A 432 19.81 -3.58 7.05
C ALA A 432 20.00 -3.23 5.55
N ASP A 433 18.98 -3.37 4.72
CA ASP A 433 19.05 -2.98 3.30
C ASP A 433 19.23 -1.46 3.16
N PHE A 434 18.50 -0.67 3.96
CA PHE A 434 18.65 0.78 3.94
C PHE A 434 20.02 1.23 4.46
N LYS A 435 20.49 0.69 5.59
CA LYS A 435 21.84 0.96 6.14
C LYS A 435 22.92 0.64 5.10
N LYS A 436 22.84 -0.51 4.45
CA LYS A 436 23.76 -0.92 3.38
C LYS A 436 23.69 0.02 2.17
N ALA A 437 22.48 0.43 1.75
CA ALA A 437 22.32 1.38 0.66
C ALA A 437 22.95 2.73 1.00
N ALA A 438 22.72 3.27 2.20
CA ALA A 438 23.32 4.52 2.67
C ALA A 438 24.85 4.43 2.74
N GLN A 439 25.39 3.36 3.33
CA GLN A 439 26.84 3.14 3.42
C GLN A 439 27.50 3.08 2.02
N SER A 440 26.82 2.55 1.01
CA SER A 440 27.33 2.47 -0.36
C SER A 440 27.46 3.84 -1.04
N MET A 441 26.88 4.90 -0.47
CA MET A 441 26.87 6.24 -1.05
C MET A 441 28.01 7.12 -0.55
N THR A 442 28.75 6.68 0.46
CA THR A 442 29.82 7.46 1.10
C THR A 442 30.98 6.57 1.50
N GLY A 443 32.19 7.17 1.56
CA GLY A 443 33.37 6.52 2.16
C GLY A 443 33.47 6.68 3.68
N GLN A 444 32.59 7.48 4.30
CA GLN A 444 32.54 7.63 5.76
C GLN A 444 31.87 6.39 6.38
N ASP A 445 32.38 5.96 7.54
CA ASP A 445 31.67 4.95 8.34
C ASP A 445 30.45 5.57 9.02
N LEU A 446 29.27 5.05 8.72
CA LEU A 446 28.01 5.48 9.30
C LEU A 446 27.65 4.75 10.59
N GLY A 447 28.52 3.91 11.14
CA GLY A 447 28.27 3.14 12.36
C GLY A 447 27.83 4.03 13.54
N ALA A 448 28.65 5.03 13.88
CA ALA A 448 28.34 5.98 14.95
C ALA A 448 27.06 6.80 14.67
N PHE A 449 26.78 7.11 13.41
CA PHE A 449 25.54 7.79 13.01
C PHE A 449 24.30 6.96 13.41
N TRP A 450 24.30 5.66 13.08
CA TRP A 450 23.17 4.79 13.39
C TRP A 450 22.95 4.61 14.89
N GLU A 451 24.03 4.53 15.66
CA GLU A 451 23.95 4.43 17.13
C GLU A 451 23.38 5.71 17.74
N THR A 452 23.85 6.89 17.33
CA THR A 452 23.36 8.19 17.79
C THR A 452 21.86 8.37 17.51
N HIS A 453 21.39 7.85 16.38
CA HIS A 453 19.99 7.98 15.97
C HIS A 453 19.12 6.76 16.35
N HIS A 454 19.57 5.93 17.28
CA HIS A 454 18.83 4.75 17.78
C HIS A 454 18.35 3.80 16.66
N ILE A 455 19.13 3.64 15.59
CA ILE A 455 18.84 2.77 14.44
C ILE A 455 19.78 1.54 14.49
N ARG A 456 19.29 0.40 14.97
CA ARG A 456 20.09 -0.82 15.12
C ARG A 456 19.71 -1.92 14.16
#